data_c70558a6a55712cd28ebad0df49ad443
#
_entry.id   c70558a6a55712cd28ebad0df49ad443
#
_cell.length_a   1.000
_cell.length_b   1.000
_cell.length_c   1.000
_cell.angle_alpha   90.00
_cell.angle_beta   90.00
_cell.angle_gamma   90.00
#
_symmetry.space_group_name_H-M   'P 1'
#
loop_
_entity.id
_entity.type
_entity.pdbx_description
1 polymer ?
#
loop_
_entity_poly.entity_id
_entity_poly.type
_entity_poly.pdbx_seq_one_letter_code
_entity_poly.pdbx_strand_id
1 'polypeptide(L)'
;MIEIRKGLEISEELLSEIENAVDITFEDEATQKKLKASIARGIGRIRSWSSDLSLDVESDDTARQLLIDYVRYDLNGMSDAFRENYAPDIASLRLRKEAAAVGEEETTDI
;
A
#
# COMPACT_ATOMS: atom_id res chain seq x y z
N MET A 1 -21.29 -13.88 4.69
CA MET A 1 -20.44 -12.90 3.96
C MET A 1 -19.08 -12.80 4.63
N ILE A 2 -18.02 -12.83 3.85
CA ILE A 2 -16.66 -12.67 4.39
C ILE A 2 -16.40 -11.19 4.66
N GLU A 3 -15.88 -10.88 5.83
CA GLU A 3 -15.39 -9.54 6.10
C GLU A 3 -14.01 -9.39 5.46
N ILE A 4 -13.96 -8.77 4.28
CA ILE A 4 -12.71 -8.57 3.54
C ILE A 4 -11.68 -7.83 4.40
N ARG A 5 -12.13 -6.88 5.20
CA ARG A 5 -11.28 -6.05 6.02
C ARG A 5 -10.69 -6.77 7.25
N LYS A 6 -11.23 -7.91 7.62
CA LYS A 6 -10.77 -8.66 8.79
C LYS A 6 -9.30 -9.07 8.63
N GLY A 7 -8.47 -8.63 9.56
CA GLY A 7 -7.02 -8.89 9.51
C GLY A 7 -6.22 -7.92 8.64
N LEU A 8 -6.88 -6.95 8.00
CA LEU A 8 -6.21 -5.91 7.24
C LEU A 8 -6.12 -4.62 8.06
N GLU A 9 -5.05 -3.87 7.85
CA GLU A 9 -4.78 -2.61 8.53
C GLU A 9 -5.35 -1.41 7.77
N ILE A 10 -6.58 -1.53 7.25
CA ILE A 10 -7.20 -0.45 6.48
C ILE A 10 -8.65 -0.23 6.92
N SER A 11 -9.15 0.98 6.68
CA SER A 11 -10.54 1.33 6.96
C SER A 11 -11.48 0.83 5.86
N GLU A 12 -12.78 0.84 6.16
CA GLU A 12 -13.80 0.54 5.15
C GLU A 12 -13.80 1.56 4.03
N GLU A 13 -13.46 2.81 4.34
CA GLU A 13 -13.37 3.87 3.35
C GLU A 13 -12.28 3.58 2.32
N LEU A 14 -11.10 3.20 2.78
CA LEU A 14 -10.00 2.86 1.87
C LEU A 14 -10.33 1.59 1.07
N LEU A 15 -10.93 0.60 1.70
CA LEU A 15 -11.36 -0.61 1.00
C LEU A 15 -12.32 -0.26 -0.14
N SER A 16 -13.29 0.63 0.11
CA SER A 16 -14.22 1.08 -0.92
C SER A 16 -13.51 1.78 -2.08
N GLU A 17 -12.53 2.62 -1.79
CA GLU A 17 -11.74 3.28 -2.82
C GLU A 17 -10.99 2.28 -3.69
N ILE A 18 -10.42 1.24 -3.07
CA ILE A 18 -9.71 0.19 -3.79
C ILE A 18 -10.68 -0.57 -4.69
N GLU A 19 -11.83 -0.97 -4.16
CA GLU A 19 -12.84 -1.70 -4.94
C GLU A 19 -13.30 -0.89 -6.16
N ASN A 20 -13.51 0.42 -5.99
CA ASN A 20 -13.89 1.29 -7.09
C ASN A 20 -12.78 1.44 -8.13
N ALA A 21 -11.53 1.44 -7.71
CA ALA A 21 -10.39 1.63 -8.60
C ALA A 21 -10.08 0.40 -9.44
N VAL A 22 -10.34 -0.80 -8.93
CA VAL A 22 -9.95 -2.04 -9.63
C VAL A 22 -10.99 -2.53 -10.62
N ASP A 23 -12.19 -1.98 -10.61
CA ASP A 23 -13.24 -2.28 -11.58
C ASP A 23 -13.52 -3.78 -11.75
N ILE A 24 -13.54 -4.51 -10.64
CA ILE A 24 -13.82 -5.93 -10.58
C ILE A 24 -14.97 -6.14 -9.60
N THR A 25 -15.87 -7.06 -9.93
CA THR A 25 -16.97 -7.42 -9.06
C THR A 25 -16.50 -8.41 -8.00
N PHE A 26 -16.70 -8.09 -6.72
CA PHE A 26 -16.28 -8.95 -5.60
C PHE A 26 -17.50 -9.60 -4.94
N GLU A 27 -18.34 -10.26 -5.74
CA GLU A 27 -19.53 -10.91 -5.24
C GLU A 27 -19.28 -12.30 -4.67
N ASP A 28 -18.28 -13.00 -5.19
CA ASP A 28 -17.97 -14.34 -4.71
C ASP A 28 -16.81 -14.35 -3.72
N GLU A 29 -16.77 -15.42 -2.92
CA GLU A 29 -15.79 -15.59 -1.87
C GLU A 29 -14.34 -15.69 -2.40
N ALA A 30 -14.16 -16.35 -3.53
CA ALA A 30 -12.83 -16.53 -4.11
C ALA A 30 -12.23 -15.20 -4.54
N THR A 31 -13.03 -14.35 -5.18
CA THR A 31 -12.59 -13.03 -5.62
C THR A 31 -12.30 -12.13 -4.42
N GLN A 32 -13.10 -12.20 -3.36
CA GLN A 32 -12.86 -11.46 -2.12
C GLN A 32 -11.54 -11.86 -1.47
N LYS A 33 -11.21 -13.16 -1.47
CA LYS A 33 -9.94 -13.64 -0.93
C LYS A 33 -8.75 -13.13 -1.75
N LYS A 34 -8.90 -13.07 -3.08
CA LYS A 34 -7.86 -12.52 -3.95
C LYS A 34 -7.62 -11.04 -3.66
N LEU A 35 -8.69 -10.28 -3.48
CA LEU A 35 -8.57 -8.86 -3.13
C LEU A 35 -7.85 -8.68 -1.80
N LYS A 36 -8.26 -9.42 -0.78
CA LYS A 36 -7.63 -9.36 0.54
C LYS A 36 -6.15 -9.69 0.47
N ALA A 37 -5.79 -10.74 -0.24
CA ALA A 37 -4.39 -11.15 -0.40
C ALA A 37 -3.58 -10.08 -1.15
N SER A 38 -4.16 -9.48 -2.19
CA SER A 38 -3.50 -8.42 -2.95
C SER A 38 -3.23 -7.19 -2.09
N ILE A 39 -4.21 -6.77 -1.27
CA ILE A 39 -4.04 -5.65 -0.36
C ILE A 39 -2.92 -5.94 0.65
N ALA A 40 -2.92 -7.11 1.25
CA ALA A 40 -1.90 -7.50 2.22
C ALA A 40 -0.50 -7.49 1.61
N ARG A 41 -0.36 -8.02 0.39
CA ARG A 41 0.93 -7.99 -0.34
C ARG A 41 1.36 -6.56 -0.62
N GLY A 42 0.42 -5.72 -1.05
CA GLY A 42 0.71 -4.32 -1.36
C GLY A 42 1.24 -3.57 -0.15
N ILE A 43 0.60 -3.73 0.99
CA ILE A 43 1.05 -3.10 2.24
C ILE A 43 2.47 -3.54 2.58
N GLY A 44 2.73 -4.84 2.54
CA GLY A 44 4.05 -5.38 2.86
C GLY A 44 5.13 -4.91 1.91
N ARG A 45 4.84 -4.88 0.61
CA ARG A 45 5.80 -4.43 -0.41
C ARG A 45 6.10 -2.94 -0.30
N ILE A 46 5.09 -2.10 -0.10
CA ILE A 46 5.29 -0.66 0.03
C ILE A 46 6.15 -0.37 1.27
N ARG A 47 5.88 -1.03 2.38
CA ARG A 47 6.70 -0.90 3.59
C ARG A 47 8.14 -1.33 3.36
N SER A 48 8.33 -2.45 2.68
CA SER A 48 9.65 -2.97 2.36
C SER A 48 10.43 -2.02 1.44
N TRP A 49 9.80 -1.58 0.35
CA TRP A 49 10.46 -0.71 -0.63
C TRP A 49 10.78 0.67 -0.07
N SER A 50 9.95 1.18 0.83
CA SER A 50 10.19 2.47 1.48
C SER A 50 11.16 2.37 2.65
N SER A 51 11.58 1.17 3.02
CA SER A 51 12.41 0.92 4.20
C SER A 51 11.75 1.41 5.49
N ASP A 52 10.43 1.34 5.55
CA ASP A 52 9.66 1.81 6.70
C ASP A 52 8.57 0.77 7.03
N LEU A 53 8.92 -0.19 7.89
CA LEU A 53 8.02 -1.29 8.25
C LEU A 53 6.82 -0.85 9.08
N SER A 54 6.85 0.36 9.63
CA SER A 54 5.75 0.91 10.42
C SER A 54 4.94 1.96 9.68
N LEU A 55 5.19 2.14 8.38
CA LEU A 55 4.49 3.13 7.57
C LEU A 55 2.98 2.88 7.59
N ASP A 56 2.22 3.92 7.93
CA ASP A 56 0.77 3.88 7.84
C ASP A 56 0.36 4.18 6.39
N VAL A 57 0.04 3.12 5.65
CA VAL A 57 -0.28 3.24 4.22
C VAL A 57 -1.60 3.93 3.96
N GLU A 58 -2.42 4.14 4.98
CA GLU A 58 -3.69 4.83 4.80
C GLU A 58 -3.59 6.33 5.02
N SER A 59 -2.86 6.75 6.04
CA SER A 59 -2.76 8.18 6.38
C SER A 59 -1.77 8.96 5.52
N ASP A 60 -0.82 8.28 4.90
CA ASP A 60 0.15 8.90 4.00
C ASP A 60 -0.42 8.91 2.58
N ASP A 61 -0.63 10.10 2.01
CA ASP A 61 -1.25 10.24 0.69
C ASP A 61 -0.51 9.50 -0.41
N THR A 62 0.82 9.56 -0.41
CA THR A 62 1.63 8.87 -1.42
C THR A 62 1.51 7.36 -1.26
N ALA A 63 1.64 6.85 -0.04
CA ALA A 63 1.54 5.43 0.23
C ALA A 63 0.14 4.89 -0.07
N ARG A 64 -0.89 5.67 0.28
CA ARG A 64 -2.28 5.31 0.01
C ARG A 64 -2.54 5.13 -1.48
N GLN A 65 -2.07 6.08 -2.29
CA GLN A 65 -2.22 6.01 -3.74
C GLN A 65 -1.42 4.84 -4.32
N LEU A 66 -0.22 4.60 -3.79
CA LEU A 66 0.58 3.44 -4.21
C LEU A 66 -0.14 2.13 -3.93
N LEU A 67 -0.80 2.02 -2.77
CA LEU A 67 -1.54 0.80 -2.45
C LEU A 67 -2.71 0.57 -3.41
N ILE A 68 -3.49 1.61 -3.70
CA ILE A 68 -4.62 1.52 -4.63
C ILE A 68 -4.12 1.05 -6.00
N ASP A 69 -3.07 1.69 -6.50
CA ASP A 69 -2.51 1.37 -7.82
C ASP A 69 -1.86 -0.01 -7.83
N TYR A 70 -1.20 -0.41 -6.74
CA TYR A 70 -0.61 -1.74 -6.64
C TYR A 70 -1.67 -2.83 -6.76
N VAL A 71 -2.77 -2.71 -6.05
CA VAL A 71 -3.85 -3.70 -6.11
C VAL A 71 -4.40 -3.80 -7.52
N ARG A 72 -4.57 -2.66 -8.19
CA ARG A 72 -5.05 -2.65 -9.57
C ARG A 72 -4.08 -3.38 -10.50
N TYR A 73 -2.77 -3.13 -10.38
CA TYR A 73 -1.76 -3.84 -11.16
C TYR A 73 -1.74 -5.32 -10.86
N ASP A 74 -1.76 -5.67 -9.58
CA ASP A 74 -1.67 -7.06 -9.12
C ASP A 74 -2.85 -7.90 -9.60
N LEU A 75 -4.07 -7.37 -9.49
CA LEU A 75 -5.27 -8.08 -9.94
C LEU A 75 -5.35 -8.21 -11.46
N ASN A 76 -4.61 -7.40 -12.20
CA ASN A 76 -4.50 -7.48 -13.66
C ASN A 76 -3.27 -8.28 -14.11
N GLY A 77 -2.57 -8.93 -13.19
CA GLY A 77 -1.41 -9.75 -13.52
C GLY A 77 -0.16 -8.96 -13.89
N MET A 78 -0.08 -7.69 -13.49
CA MET A 78 0.99 -6.78 -13.87
C MET A 78 1.84 -6.28 -12.70
N SER A 79 1.81 -7.00 -11.58
CA SER A 79 2.56 -6.56 -10.38
C SER A 79 4.06 -6.44 -10.61
N ASP A 80 4.62 -7.21 -11.54
CA ASP A 80 6.05 -7.15 -11.85
C ASP A 80 6.47 -5.79 -12.43
N ALA A 81 5.56 -5.12 -13.15
CA ALA A 81 5.83 -3.82 -13.74
C ALA A 81 5.64 -2.66 -12.74
N PHE A 82 4.97 -2.91 -11.64
CA PHE A 82 4.59 -1.86 -10.70
C PHE A 82 5.78 -1.10 -10.12
N ARG A 83 6.75 -1.83 -9.59
CA ARG A 83 7.90 -1.20 -8.93
C ARG A 83 8.66 -0.28 -9.87
N GLU A 84 8.86 -0.69 -11.11
CA GLU A 84 9.56 0.12 -12.11
C GLU A 84 8.76 1.36 -12.47
N ASN A 85 7.46 1.21 -12.73
CA ASN A 85 6.61 2.32 -13.11
C ASN A 85 6.41 3.35 -11.99
N TYR A 86 6.49 2.91 -10.73
CA TYR A 86 6.29 3.77 -9.58
C TYR A 86 7.57 4.04 -8.80
N ALA A 87 8.73 3.80 -9.40
CA ALA A 87 10.02 4.00 -8.76
C ALA A 87 10.22 5.40 -8.17
N PRO A 88 9.81 6.50 -8.84
CA PRO A 88 9.95 7.83 -8.26
C PRO A 88 9.15 8.02 -6.96
N ASP A 89 7.94 7.48 -6.91
CA ASP A 89 7.09 7.59 -5.72
C ASP A 89 7.66 6.78 -4.56
N ILE A 90 8.17 5.59 -4.85
CA ILE A 90 8.82 4.73 -3.85
C ILE A 90 10.08 5.42 -3.32
N ALA A 91 10.88 6.00 -4.21
CA ALA A 91 12.08 6.74 -3.81
C ALA A 91 11.74 7.93 -2.92
N SER A 92 10.64 8.62 -3.21
CA SER A 92 10.17 9.73 -2.39
C SER A 92 9.86 9.29 -0.96
N LEU A 93 9.19 8.15 -0.79
CA LEU A 93 8.89 7.61 0.54
C LEU A 93 10.17 7.27 1.31
N ARG A 94 11.15 6.67 0.63
CA ARG A 94 12.43 6.33 1.26
C ARG A 94 13.19 7.58 1.70
N LEU A 95 13.24 8.58 0.84
CA LEU A 95 13.92 9.84 1.15
C LEU A 95 13.28 10.56 2.32
N ARG A 96 11.96 10.56 2.42
CA ARG A 96 11.26 11.15 3.57
C ARG A 96 11.58 10.41 4.86
N LYS A 97 11.68 9.10 4.82
CA LYS A 97 12.05 8.30 5.99
C LYS A 97 13.47 8.62 6.44
N GLU A 98 14.40 8.68 5.50
CA GLU A 98 15.82 9.01 5.80
C GLU A 98 15.95 10.43 6.34
N ALA A 99 15.23 11.39 5.78
CA ALA A 99 15.25 12.77 6.25
C ALA A 99 14.71 12.89 7.68
N ALA A 100 13.65 12.16 8.02
CA ALA A 100 13.10 12.15 9.36
C ALA A 100 14.10 11.57 10.36
N ALA A 101 14.83 10.50 10.00
CA ALA A 101 15.85 9.91 10.85
C ALA A 101 17.01 10.88 11.10
N VAL A 102 17.48 11.59 10.08
CA VAL A 102 18.52 12.61 10.21
C VAL A 102 18.06 13.75 11.12
N GLY A 103 16.81 14.21 10.94
CA GLY A 103 16.25 15.25 11.80
C GLY A 103 16.19 14.83 13.27
N GLU A 104 15.83 13.57 13.54
CA GLU A 104 15.82 13.03 14.89
C GLU A 104 17.21 12.98 15.50
N GLU A 105 18.23 12.57 14.71
CA GLU A 105 19.62 12.54 15.15
C GLU A 105 20.13 13.94 15.48
N GLU A 106 19.83 14.93 14.66
CA GLU A 106 20.22 16.31 14.89
C GLU A 106 19.61 16.85 16.19
N THR A 107 18.38 16.46 16.49
CA THR A 107 17.68 16.88 17.69
C THR A 107 18.34 16.30 18.95
N THR A 108 18.87 15.08 18.88
CA THR A 108 19.49 14.42 20.02
C THR A 108 20.92 14.91 20.30
N ASP A 109 21.55 15.54 19.35
CA ASP A 109 22.94 16.05 19.49
C ASP A 109 23.00 17.41 20.20
N ILE A 110 21.89 17.98 20.55
CA ILE A 110 21.84 19.21 21.31
C ILE A 110 21.83 18.88 22.80
#